data_49b747977e769cb6edb5b0da889df1e8
#
_entry.id   49b747977e769cb6edb5b0da889df1e8
#
_cell.length_a   1.000
_cell.length_b   1.000
_cell.length_c   1.000
_cell.angle_alpha   90.00
_cell.angle_beta   90.00
_cell.angle_gamma   90.00
#
_symmetry.space_group_name_H-M   'P 1'
#
loop_
_entity.id
_entity.type
_entity.pdbx_description
1 polymer ?
#
loop_
_entity_poly.entity_id
_entity_poly.type
_entity_poly.pdbx_seq_one_letter_code
_entity_poly.pdbx_strand_id
1 'polypeptide(L)'
;NKGIYIVSYNEVYEQPNWIEYSVSNRPKNVDRGNKDFYLEPGVKTSDNADYYKNDWDKGHLAPAATFSDSENNLNNTFSFVNCAMQIDDLNRGEWAQLEQQVRDWSASLGSVKVRIELVFDPGHEVRETGVHIPTGFWKNLTYSNGEKECYYFPNAPTTKNWDEYIVSCN
;
A
#
# COMPACT_ATOMS: atom_id res chain seq x y z
N ASN A 1 2.32 0.67 -15.09
CA ASN A 1 2.58 2.06 -14.76
C ASN A 1 1.28 2.86 -14.81
N LYS A 2 0.93 3.51 -13.70
CA LYS A 2 -0.29 4.31 -13.56
C LYS A 2 0.01 5.82 -13.50
N GLY A 3 1.21 6.24 -13.89
CA GLY A 3 1.65 7.63 -13.81
C GLY A 3 2.14 8.03 -12.44
N ILE A 4 1.34 7.85 -11.39
CA ILE A 4 1.68 8.16 -10.00
C ILE A 4 2.42 7.03 -9.28
N TYR A 5 2.37 5.80 -9.78
CA TYR A 5 3.10 4.66 -9.27
C TYR A 5 3.43 3.65 -10.37
N ILE A 6 4.42 2.83 -10.11
CA ILE A 6 4.75 1.64 -10.89
C ILE A 6 4.53 0.43 -9.98
N VAL A 7 3.85 -0.58 -10.48
CA VAL A 7 3.54 -1.82 -9.76
C VAL A 7 3.95 -3.03 -10.57
N SER A 8 4.56 -4.03 -9.90
CA SER A 8 4.69 -5.39 -10.38
C SER A 8 3.57 -6.22 -9.77
N TYR A 9 2.75 -6.84 -10.60
CA TYR A 9 1.58 -7.57 -10.16
C TYR A 9 1.71 -9.07 -10.49
N ASN A 10 1.28 -9.91 -9.56
CA ASN A 10 1.26 -11.37 -9.70
C ASN A 10 -0.18 -11.85 -9.88
N GLU A 11 -0.56 -12.18 -11.11
CA GLU A 11 -1.91 -12.64 -11.44
C GLU A 11 -2.21 -14.05 -10.90
N VAL A 12 -1.17 -14.84 -10.57
CA VAL A 12 -1.36 -16.15 -9.92
C VAL A 12 -1.72 -15.99 -8.45
N TYR A 13 -1.07 -15.04 -7.77
CA TYR A 13 -1.36 -14.71 -6.37
C TYR A 13 -2.53 -13.74 -6.22
N GLU A 14 -2.90 -13.05 -7.32
CA GLU A 14 -3.88 -11.97 -7.33
C GLU A 14 -3.54 -10.87 -6.32
N GLN A 15 -2.23 -10.60 -6.19
CA GLN A 15 -1.63 -9.61 -5.31
C GLN A 15 -0.45 -8.92 -5.97
N PRO A 16 -0.12 -7.67 -5.59
CA PRO A 16 1.12 -7.04 -6.00
C PRO A 16 2.35 -7.79 -5.50
N ASN A 17 3.43 -7.82 -6.29
CA ASN A 17 4.75 -8.20 -5.79
C ASN A 17 5.38 -7.02 -5.07
N TRP A 18 5.37 -5.86 -5.71
CA TRP A 18 5.89 -4.60 -5.17
C TRP A 18 5.27 -3.41 -5.88
N ILE A 19 5.36 -2.27 -5.24
CA ILE A 19 4.97 -0.97 -5.81
C ILE A 19 6.00 0.10 -5.44
N GLU A 20 6.22 1.06 -6.34
CA GLU A 20 7.03 2.26 -6.09
C GLU A 20 6.24 3.52 -6.42
N TYR A 21 6.34 4.51 -5.56
CA TYR A 21 5.78 5.85 -5.77
C TYR A 21 6.60 6.90 -5.03
N SER A 22 6.38 8.16 -5.39
CA SER A 22 7.00 9.30 -4.70
C SER A 22 5.93 10.11 -3.99
N VAL A 23 6.20 10.42 -2.72
CA VAL A 23 5.38 11.31 -1.90
C VAL A 23 6.00 12.71 -1.96
N SER A 24 5.21 13.69 -2.37
CA SER A 24 5.58 15.10 -2.41
C SER A 24 4.50 15.93 -1.74
N ASN A 25 4.80 17.21 -1.45
CA ASN A 25 3.84 18.14 -0.86
C ASN A 25 2.77 18.53 -1.91
N ARG A 26 1.79 17.64 -2.12
CA ARG A 26 0.68 17.84 -3.05
C ARG A 26 -0.51 18.49 -2.38
N PRO A 27 -1.21 19.42 -3.05
CA PRO A 27 -2.47 19.96 -2.51
C PRO A 27 -3.53 18.86 -2.44
N LYS A 28 -4.44 18.97 -1.48
CA LYS A 28 -5.64 18.13 -1.38
C LYS A 28 -6.81 18.86 -2.03
N ASN A 29 -7.09 18.57 -3.29
CA ASN A 29 -8.11 19.24 -4.09
C ASN A 29 -9.39 18.41 -4.27
N VAL A 30 -9.31 17.11 -4.01
CA VAL A 30 -10.40 16.17 -4.28
C VAL A 30 -10.62 15.27 -3.07
N ASP A 31 -11.88 15.11 -2.70
CA ASP A 31 -12.28 14.19 -1.65
C ASP A 31 -12.47 12.77 -2.19
N ARG A 32 -12.11 11.79 -1.36
CA ARG A 32 -12.34 10.38 -1.66
C ARG A 32 -13.82 10.07 -1.93
N GLY A 33 -14.74 10.68 -1.18
CA GLY A 33 -16.18 10.41 -1.30
C GLY A 33 -16.49 8.93 -1.12
N ASN A 34 -17.34 8.39 -1.98
CA ASN A 34 -17.76 6.99 -1.99
C ASN A 34 -16.95 6.12 -2.98
N LYS A 35 -15.75 6.55 -3.38
CA LYS A 35 -14.91 5.79 -4.30
C LYS A 35 -14.58 4.42 -3.71
N ASP A 36 -14.67 3.41 -4.56
CA ASP A 36 -14.26 2.04 -4.24
C ASP A 36 -13.35 1.50 -5.35
N PHE A 37 -12.68 0.40 -5.07
CA PHE A 37 -11.75 -0.21 -6.00
C PHE A 37 -12.43 -0.71 -7.26
N TYR A 38 -11.75 -0.57 -8.40
CA TYR A 38 -12.17 -1.06 -9.70
C TYR A 38 -11.17 -2.09 -10.25
N LEU A 39 -11.70 -3.01 -11.07
CA LEU A 39 -10.91 -4.01 -11.77
C LEU A 39 -10.06 -3.36 -12.87
N GLU A 40 -8.78 -3.68 -12.91
CA GLU A 40 -7.90 -3.22 -13.97
C GLU A 40 -8.15 -4.06 -15.24
N PRO A 41 -8.51 -3.44 -16.37
CA PRO A 41 -8.75 -4.18 -17.60
C PRO A 41 -7.53 -5.02 -18.04
N GLY A 42 -7.75 -6.30 -18.31
CA GLY A 42 -6.71 -7.20 -18.81
C GLY A 42 -5.75 -7.73 -17.75
N VAL A 43 -6.01 -7.47 -16.47
CA VAL A 43 -5.22 -8.00 -15.36
C VAL A 43 -6.13 -8.81 -14.43
N LYS A 44 -5.74 -10.04 -14.12
CA LYS A 44 -6.45 -10.85 -13.14
C LYS A 44 -6.05 -10.43 -11.73
N THR A 45 -6.93 -9.70 -11.06
CA THR A 45 -6.71 -9.18 -9.69
C THR A 45 -7.66 -9.83 -8.69
N SER A 46 -7.41 -9.60 -7.39
CA SER A 46 -8.46 -9.75 -6.37
C SER A 46 -9.63 -8.83 -6.70
N ASP A 47 -10.78 -9.12 -6.12
CA ASP A 47 -12.01 -8.36 -6.30
C ASP A 47 -12.76 -8.18 -4.97
N ASN A 48 -13.93 -7.51 -5.03
CA ASN A 48 -14.73 -7.23 -3.83
C ASN A 48 -15.17 -8.49 -3.08
N ALA A 49 -15.35 -9.62 -3.78
CA ALA A 49 -15.77 -10.87 -3.14
C ALA A 49 -14.71 -11.42 -2.18
N ASP A 50 -13.43 -11.18 -2.48
CA ASP A 50 -12.32 -11.65 -1.65
C ASP A 50 -12.30 -10.99 -0.26
N TYR A 51 -12.86 -9.79 -0.15
CA TYR A 51 -12.87 -8.97 1.06
C TYR A 51 -14.22 -8.99 1.79
N TYR A 52 -15.17 -9.79 1.34
CA TYR A 52 -16.51 -9.80 1.89
C TYR A 52 -16.59 -10.65 3.16
N LYS A 53 -17.14 -10.07 4.24
CA LYS A 53 -17.35 -10.72 5.55
C LYS A 53 -16.10 -11.41 6.13
N ASN A 54 -14.99 -10.70 6.11
CA ASN A 54 -13.74 -11.15 6.75
C ASN A 54 -12.98 -9.94 7.33
N ASP A 55 -11.85 -10.19 7.98
CA ASP A 55 -11.02 -9.17 8.65
C ASP A 55 -9.98 -8.55 7.71
N TRP A 56 -10.03 -8.85 6.42
CA TRP A 56 -9.13 -8.31 5.42
C TRP A 56 -9.69 -7.05 4.80
N ASP A 57 -8.92 -5.98 4.89
CA ASP A 57 -9.21 -4.73 4.19
C ASP A 57 -8.66 -4.74 2.77
N LYS A 58 -9.31 -4.00 1.88
CA LYS A 58 -8.72 -3.56 0.62
C LYS A 58 -7.67 -2.50 0.92
N GLY A 59 -6.45 -2.95 1.26
CA GLY A 59 -5.35 -2.09 1.68
C GLY A 59 -4.74 -1.36 0.49
N HIS A 60 -4.79 -0.01 0.49
CA HIS A 60 -4.01 0.78 -0.46
C HIS A 60 -2.52 0.62 -0.19
N LEU A 61 -1.73 0.42 -1.23
CA LEU A 61 -0.26 0.50 -1.14
C LEU A 61 0.20 1.94 -1.43
N ALA A 62 -0.18 2.52 -2.56
CA ALA A 62 -0.07 3.95 -2.81
C ALA A 62 -1.33 4.64 -2.25
N PRO A 63 -1.20 5.49 -1.21
CA PRO A 63 -2.36 5.97 -0.45
C PRO A 63 -3.22 6.98 -1.22
N ALA A 64 -4.53 6.88 -1.09
CA ALA A 64 -5.46 7.85 -1.67
C ALA A 64 -5.19 9.28 -1.18
N ALA A 65 -4.92 9.46 0.11
CA ALA A 65 -4.64 10.77 0.69
C ALA A 65 -3.35 11.43 0.17
N THR A 66 -2.42 10.66 -0.35
CA THR A 66 -1.18 11.16 -0.96
C THR A 66 -1.42 11.71 -2.37
N PHE A 67 -2.43 11.20 -3.08
CA PHE A 67 -2.69 11.49 -4.49
C PHE A 67 -4.08 12.11 -4.73
N SER A 68 -4.58 12.88 -3.77
CA SER A 68 -5.86 13.61 -3.88
C SER A 68 -5.72 15.00 -4.49
N ASP A 69 -4.66 15.25 -5.23
CA ASP A 69 -4.41 16.51 -5.95
C ASP A 69 -5.24 16.65 -7.23
N SER A 70 -5.67 15.53 -7.81
CA SER A 70 -6.57 15.51 -8.96
C SER A 70 -7.47 14.27 -8.95
N GLU A 71 -8.62 14.34 -9.63
CA GLU A 71 -9.52 13.21 -9.83
C GLU A 71 -8.83 12.02 -10.48
N ASN A 72 -8.02 12.28 -11.49
CA ASN A 72 -7.29 11.22 -12.20
C ASN A 72 -6.30 10.49 -11.29
N ASN A 73 -5.51 11.24 -10.51
CA ASN A 73 -4.54 10.67 -9.59
C ASN A 73 -5.24 9.87 -8.48
N LEU A 74 -6.28 10.46 -7.88
CA LEU A 74 -7.07 9.79 -6.86
C LEU A 74 -7.70 8.48 -7.39
N ASN A 75 -8.31 8.52 -8.57
CA ASN A 75 -8.91 7.34 -9.20
C ASN A 75 -7.88 6.23 -9.43
N ASN A 76 -6.66 6.57 -9.85
CA ASN A 76 -5.61 5.60 -10.08
C ASN A 76 -5.20 4.86 -8.80
N THR A 77 -5.39 5.44 -7.61
CA THR A 77 -5.14 4.73 -6.35
C THR A 77 -6.19 3.66 -6.05
N PHE A 78 -7.36 3.70 -6.68
CA PHE A 78 -8.45 2.74 -6.49
C PHE A 78 -8.44 1.58 -7.50
N SER A 79 -7.39 1.41 -8.28
CA SER A 79 -7.21 0.18 -9.06
C SER A 79 -6.86 -0.99 -8.15
N PHE A 80 -7.46 -2.17 -8.37
CA PHE A 80 -7.11 -3.38 -7.62
C PHE A 80 -5.64 -3.79 -7.78
N VAL A 81 -4.90 -3.31 -8.78
CA VAL A 81 -3.44 -3.53 -8.84
C VAL A 81 -2.66 -2.80 -7.75
N ASN A 82 -3.29 -1.81 -7.09
CA ASN A 82 -2.77 -1.07 -5.93
C ASN A 82 -3.36 -1.57 -4.61
N CYS A 83 -4.05 -2.70 -4.62
CA CYS A 83 -4.76 -3.23 -3.46
C CYS A 83 -4.04 -4.48 -2.94
N ALA A 84 -3.78 -4.52 -1.65
CA ALA A 84 -3.26 -5.69 -0.97
C ALA A 84 -4.27 -6.21 0.05
N MET A 85 -4.30 -7.53 0.24
CA MET A 85 -5.05 -8.17 1.31
C MET A 85 -4.33 -7.91 2.63
N GLN A 86 -4.81 -6.95 3.40
CA GLN A 86 -4.16 -6.43 4.59
C GLN A 86 -5.10 -6.51 5.80
N ILE A 87 -4.61 -7.01 6.93
CA ILE A 87 -5.42 -7.09 8.14
C ILE A 87 -5.90 -5.69 8.55
N ASP A 88 -7.16 -5.58 8.93
CA ASP A 88 -7.83 -4.29 9.16
C ASP A 88 -7.15 -3.46 10.27
N ASP A 89 -6.72 -4.09 11.35
CA ASP A 89 -6.01 -3.44 12.46
C ASP A 89 -4.73 -2.73 11.97
N LEU A 90 -3.90 -3.39 11.19
CA LEU A 90 -2.70 -2.81 10.60
C LEU A 90 -3.05 -1.69 9.62
N ASN A 91 -3.95 -1.96 8.67
CA ASN A 91 -4.31 -1.01 7.61
C ASN A 91 -4.88 0.30 8.17
N ARG A 92 -5.77 0.20 9.16
CA ARG A 92 -6.46 1.37 9.77
C ARG A 92 -5.66 2.03 10.87
N GLY A 93 -4.66 1.35 11.42
CA GLY A 93 -3.82 1.79 12.55
C GLY A 93 -2.42 2.24 12.12
N GLU A 94 -1.42 1.46 12.48
CA GLU A 94 -0.01 1.85 12.39
C GLU A 94 0.46 2.09 10.94
N TRP A 95 -0.07 1.37 9.97
CA TRP A 95 0.19 1.60 8.55
C TRP A 95 -0.27 2.99 8.11
N ALA A 96 -1.50 3.37 8.47
CA ALA A 96 -2.06 4.68 8.15
C ALA A 96 -1.31 5.83 8.87
N GLN A 97 -0.82 5.60 10.08
CA GLN A 97 -0.01 6.56 10.82
C GLN A 97 1.32 6.82 10.13
N LEU A 98 2.02 5.77 9.70
CA LEU A 98 3.26 5.93 8.93
C LEU A 98 3.02 6.64 7.59
N GLU A 99 1.93 6.34 6.90
CA GLU A 99 1.56 7.05 5.66
C GLU A 99 1.39 8.56 5.90
N GLN A 100 0.75 8.95 6.99
CA GLN A 100 0.62 10.37 7.36
C GLN A 100 1.99 10.98 7.68
N GLN A 101 2.81 10.28 8.43
CA GLN A 101 4.16 10.74 8.76
C GLN A 101 5.04 10.93 7.52
N VAL A 102 4.93 10.05 6.53
CA VAL A 102 5.66 10.19 5.26
C VAL A 102 5.20 11.45 4.50
N ARG A 103 3.90 11.75 4.51
CA ARG A 103 3.39 13.01 3.94
C ARG A 103 3.96 14.23 4.66
N ASP A 104 4.01 14.19 5.99
CA ASP A 104 4.55 15.28 6.81
C ASP A 104 6.05 15.47 6.55
N TRP A 105 6.82 14.40 6.48
CA TRP A 105 8.25 14.46 6.09
C TRP A 105 8.44 15.00 4.69
N SER A 106 7.61 14.60 3.73
CA SER A 106 7.71 15.11 2.36
C SER A 106 7.46 16.62 2.27
N ALA A 107 6.61 17.17 3.12
CA ALA A 107 6.34 18.60 3.18
C ALA A 107 7.53 19.39 3.76
N SER A 108 8.28 18.83 4.72
CA SER A 108 9.38 19.50 5.41
C SER A 108 10.78 19.17 4.85
N LEU A 109 10.98 17.96 4.33
CA LEU A 109 12.30 17.45 3.93
C LEU A 109 12.47 17.28 2.40
N GLY A 110 11.41 17.54 1.63
CA GLY A 110 11.38 17.23 0.20
C GLY A 110 10.80 15.85 -0.10
N SER A 111 10.69 15.50 -1.37
CA SER A 111 10.02 14.27 -1.79
C SER A 111 10.66 13.02 -1.18
N VAL A 112 9.82 12.07 -0.84
CA VAL A 112 10.21 10.77 -0.29
C VAL A 112 9.80 9.69 -1.29
N LYS A 113 10.75 8.89 -1.74
CA LYS A 113 10.46 7.71 -2.56
C LYS A 113 10.08 6.55 -1.65
N VAL A 114 8.98 5.89 -1.94
CA VAL A 114 8.47 4.74 -1.20
C VAL A 114 8.48 3.52 -2.11
N ARG A 115 9.06 2.42 -1.61
CA ARG A 115 8.93 1.09 -2.20
C ARG A 115 8.33 0.15 -1.18
N ILE A 116 7.23 -0.50 -1.56
CA ILE A 116 6.57 -1.52 -0.75
C ILE A 116 6.74 -2.86 -1.45
N GLU A 117 7.17 -3.88 -0.73
CA GLU A 117 7.28 -5.25 -1.21
C GLU A 117 6.43 -6.15 -0.34
N LEU A 118 5.59 -6.97 -0.98
CA LEU A 118 4.78 -7.96 -0.29
C LEU A 118 5.61 -9.22 -0.10
N VAL A 119 5.54 -9.79 1.09
CA VAL A 119 6.24 -11.03 1.45
C VAL A 119 5.23 -12.17 1.50
N PHE A 120 5.57 -13.28 0.87
CA PHE A 120 4.78 -14.52 0.88
C PHE A 120 5.67 -15.64 1.37
N ASP A 121 5.71 -15.85 2.69
CA ASP A 121 6.50 -16.92 3.28
C ASP A 121 5.97 -18.31 2.88
N PRO A 122 6.81 -19.34 2.89
CA PRO A 122 6.34 -20.70 2.67
C PRO A 122 5.21 -21.08 3.62
N GLY A 123 4.10 -21.58 3.06
CA GLY A 123 2.92 -21.93 3.84
C GLY A 123 1.96 -20.75 4.13
N HIS A 124 2.14 -19.60 3.47
CA HIS A 124 1.19 -18.50 3.56
C HIS A 124 -0.23 -18.96 3.17
N GLU A 125 -1.22 -18.29 3.72
CA GLU A 125 -2.62 -18.60 3.50
C GLU A 125 -3.03 -18.31 2.04
N VAL A 126 -3.79 -19.25 1.46
CA VAL A 126 -4.47 -19.06 0.18
C VAL A 126 -5.97 -19.22 0.42
N ARG A 127 -6.73 -18.23 0.03
CA ARG A 127 -8.18 -18.26 0.19
C ARG A 127 -8.85 -19.22 -0.80
N GLU A 128 -10.05 -19.68 -0.48
CA GLU A 128 -10.85 -20.53 -1.38
C GLU A 128 -11.08 -19.86 -2.73
N THR A 129 -11.11 -18.53 -2.79
CA THR A 129 -11.24 -17.73 -4.01
C THR A 129 -9.98 -17.74 -4.88
N GLY A 130 -8.85 -18.22 -4.37
CA GLY A 130 -7.56 -18.28 -5.07
C GLY A 130 -6.60 -17.12 -4.74
N VAL A 131 -7.05 -16.13 -4.00
CA VAL A 131 -6.20 -15.01 -3.58
C VAL A 131 -5.22 -15.45 -2.49
N HIS A 132 -3.94 -15.09 -2.65
CA HIS A 132 -2.91 -15.34 -1.67
C HIS A 132 -2.83 -14.17 -0.68
N ILE A 133 -2.66 -14.48 0.61
CA ILE A 133 -2.53 -13.48 1.66
C ILE A 133 -1.04 -13.27 1.95
N PRO A 134 -0.52 -12.05 1.78
CA PRO A 134 0.87 -11.77 2.12
C PRO A 134 1.09 -11.93 3.64
N THR A 135 2.24 -12.46 4.02
CA THR A 135 2.63 -12.64 5.43
C THR A 135 3.19 -11.37 6.05
N GLY A 136 3.60 -10.41 5.22
CA GLY A 136 4.13 -9.14 5.68
C GLY A 136 4.43 -8.18 4.54
N PHE A 137 4.86 -6.99 4.92
CA PHE A 137 5.15 -5.88 4.02
C PHE A 137 6.46 -5.23 4.40
N TRP A 138 7.39 -5.11 3.46
CA TRP A 138 8.49 -4.16 3.53
C TRP A 138 7.99 -2.80 3.05
N LYS A 139 8.29 -1.75 3.80
CA LYS A 139 8.05 -0.37 3.38
C LYS A 139 9.35 0.41 3.52
N ASN A 140 9.98 0.65 2.39
CA ASN A 140 11.31 1.24 2.30
C ASN A 140 11.20 2.67 1.80
N LEU A 141 11.73 3.60 2.58
CA LEU A 141 11.76 5.02 2.27
C LEU A 141 13.14 5.43 1.79
N THR A 142 13.20 6.27 0.76
CA THR A 142 14.42 6.94 0.35
C THR A 142 14.14 8.43 0.33
N TYR A 143 14.83 9.17 1.18
CA TYR A 143 14.73 10.61 1.31
C TYR A 143 15.47 11.32 0.17
N SER A 144 15.19 12.61 -0.04
CA SER A 144 15.80 13.40 -1.11
C SER A 144 17.33 13.55 -0.97
N ASN A 145 17.87 13.42 0.24
CA ASN A 145 19.32 13.41 0.50
C ASN A 145 19.98 12.03 0.27
N GLY A 146 19.21 11.00 -0.13
CA GLY A 146 19.67 9.64 -0.37
C GLY A 146 19.68 8.74 0.87
N GLU A 147 19.38 9.25 2.05
CA GLU A 147 19.20 8.43 3.24
C GLU A 147 18.01 7.49 3.11
N LYS A 148 18.13 6.31 3.71
CA LYS A 148 17.11 5.27 3.67
C LYS A 148 16.63 4.91 5.05
N GLU A 149 15.34 4.60 5.15
CA GLU A 149 14.69 4.09 6.35
C GLU A 149 13.74 2.97 5.95
N CYS A 150 13.84 1.83 6.60
CA CYS A 150 13.11 0.63 6.22
C CYS A 150 12.27 0.12 7.38
N TYR A 151 11.05 -0.30 7.06
CA TYR A 151 10.09 -0.88 8.00
C TYR A 151 9.67 -2.25 7.51
N TYR A 152 9.44 -3.17 8.46
CA TYR A 152 8.79 -4.44 8.19
C TYR A 152 7.57 -4.60 9.09
N PHE A 153 6.41 -4.75 8.47
CA PHE A 153 5.14 -4.99 9.16
C PHE A 153 4.68 -6.41 8.88
N PRO A 154 4.58 -7.29 9.91
CA PRO A 154 3.81 -8.52 9.77
C PRO A 154 2.36 -8.19 9.40
N ASN A 155 1.75 -8.99 8.55
CA ASN A 155 0.32 -8.84 8.20
C ASN A 155 -0.55 -9.48 9.29
N ALA A 156 -0.55 -8.86 10.44
CA ALA A 156 -1.20 -9.32 11.67
C ALA A 156 -1.60 -8.09 12.51
N PRO A 157 -2.47 -8.26 13.52
CA PRO A 157 -2.76 -7.19 14.46
C PRO A 157 -1.48 -6.60 15.06
N THR A 158 -1.43 -5.27 15.15
CA THR A 158 -0.22 -4.56 15.61
C THR A 158 -0.04 -4.67 17.11
N THR A 159 1.22 -4.78 17.56
CA THR A 159 1.57 -4.93 18.97
C THR A 159 2.44 -3.79 19.50
N LYS A 160 2.81 -2.85 18.64
CA LYS A 160 3.68 -1.71 18.95
C LYS A 160 3.39 -0.55 18.01
N ASN A 161 3.97 0.62 18.26
CA ASN A 161 3.81 1.80 17.42
C ASN A 161 4.53 1.64 16.07
N TRP A 162 4.12 2.37 15.07
CA TRP A 162 4.67 2.27 13.71
C TRP A 162 6.20 2.45 13.65
N ASP A 163 6.76 3.36 14.46
CA ASP A 163 8.20 3.65 14.50
C ASP A 163 9.04 2.52 15.11
N GLU A 164 8.42 1.63 15.86
CA GLU A 164 9.08 0.44 16.41
C GLU A 164 9.19 -0.74 15.41
N TYR A 165 8.55 -0.61 14.22
CA TYR A 165 8.69 -1.58 13.12
C TYR A 165 9.90 -1.30 12.21
N ILE A 166 10.70 -0.31 12.57
CA ILE A 166 11.95 0.01 11.85
C ILE A 166 12.93 -1.15 11.92
N VAL A 167 13.57 -1.43 10.78
CA VAL A 167 14.55 -2.51 10.62
C VAL A 167 15.72 -2.03 9.77
N SER A 168 16.81 -2.78 9.76
CA SER A 168 17.92 -2.50 8.85
C SER A 168 17.48 -2.62 7.40
N CYS A 169 17.87 -1.64 6.59
CA CYS A 169 17.70 -1.74 5.14
C CYS A 169 18.70 -2.76 4.57
N ASN A 170 18.19 -3.65 3.72
CA ASN A 170 19.02 -4.62 2.99
C ASN A 170 19.58 -4.00 1.70
#